data_3854fe92800d5355d0568819c79f51f9
#
_entry.id   3854fe92800d5355d0568819c79f51f9
#
_cell.length_a   1.000
_cell.length_b   1.000
_cell.length_c   1.000
_cell.angle_alpha   90.00
_cell.angle_beta   90.00
_cell.angle_gamma   90.00
#
_symmetry.space_group_name_H-M   'P 1'
#
loop_
_entity.id
_entity.type
_entity.pdbx_description
1 polymer ?
#
loop_
_entity_poly.entity_id
_entity_poly.type
_entity_poly.pdbx_seq_one_letter_code
_entity_poly.pdbx_strand_id
1 'polypeptide(L)'
;MESSVRNLIGTGTTIKGDIESNGDLRIDGHLIGSVKSNGKVVIGQTGVMEGDLTCKQAEVSGAVKGNITTEELTALKSTSKVEVDLTTKQLLIEVGAQFTGKCSMGQQSTVAMPKQKIG
;
A
#
# COMPACT_ATOMS: atom_id res chain seq x y z
N MET A 1 -4.12 -22.73 12.40
CA MET A 1 -4.04 -22.63 11.85
C MET A 1 -3.77 -22.05 11.19
N GLU A 2 -3.64 -22.06 10.84
CA GLU A 2 -3.38 -21.76 10.25
C GLU A 2 -3.27 -20.98 9.71
N SER A 3 -3.08 -20.82 9.64
CA SER A 3 -2.91 -20.19 9.17
C SER A 3 -2.59 -19.40 8.37
N SER A 4 -2.25 -19.53 7.93
CA SER A 4 -1.65 -18.79 7.07
C SER A 4 -2.58 -18.41 6.14
N VAL A 5 -3.35 -17.55 6.37
CA VAL A 5 -4.25 -17.20 5.53
C VAL A 5 -3.72 -16.23 4.66
N ARG A 6 -3.55 -16.51 3.45
CA ARG A 6 -3.18 -15.56 2.61
C ARG A 6 -4.33 -15.23 1.80
N ASN A 7 -4.80 -14.06 1.70
CA ASN A 7 -5.92 -13.64 0.89
C ASN A 7 -5.37 -13.03 -0.38
N LEU A 8 -5.84 -13.50 -1.50
CA LEU A 8 -5.32 -13.02 -2.76
C LEU A 8 -6.47 -12.57 -3.65
N ILE A 9 -6.36 -11.36 -4.18
CA ILE A 9 -7.31 -10.85 -5.14
C ILE A 9 -6.58 -10.89 -6.46
N GLY A 10 -6.95 -11.81 -7.32
CA GLY A 10 -6.19 -12.05 -8.52
C GLY A 10 -6.43 -11.06 -9.64
N THR A 11 -5.58 -11.13 -10.64
CA THR A 11 -5.68 -10.26 -11.77
C THR A 11 -7.00 -10.48 -12.48
N GLY A 12 -7.64 -9.44 -12.89
CA GLY A 12 -8.93 -9.54 -13.55
C GLY A 12 -10.10 -9.49 -12.61
N THR A 13 -9.85 -9.46 -11.30
CA THR A 13 -10.92 -9.42 -10.33
C THR A 13 -11.12 -8.01 -9.86
N THR A 14 -12.35 -7.57 -9.78
CA THR A 14 -12.66 -6.25 -9.27
C THR A 14 -13.55 -6.41 -8.06
N ILE A 15 -13.18 -5.82 -6.95
CA ILE A 15 -13.96 -5.90 -5.74
C ILE A 15 -14.31 -4.51 -5.31
N LYS A 16 -15.57 -4.27 -4.94
CA LYS A 16 -15.97 -3.01 -4.42
C LYS A 16 -16.52 -3.25 -3.04
N GLY A 17 -16.09 -2.49 -2.08
CA GLY A 17 -16.58 -2.63 -0.72
C GLY A 17 -15.45 -2.60 0.27
N ASP A 18 -15.73 -3.04 1.50
CA ASP A 18 -14.77 -2.99 2.57
C ASP A 18 -14.25 -4.39 2.85
N ILE A 19 -12.96 -4.50 3.06
CA ILE A 19 -12.34 -5.78 3.34
C ILE A 19 -11.57 -5.71 4.64
N GLU A 20 -11.74 -6.70 5.48
CA GLU A 20 -10.98 -6.79 6.70
C GLU A 20 -10.28 -8.12 6.71
N SER A 21 -9.02 -8.14 7.06
CA SER A 21 -8.25 -9.36 7.09
C SER A 21 -7.40 -9.39 8.34
N ASN A 22 -7.22 -10.56 8.91
CA ASN A 22 -6.37 -10.68 10.07
C ASN A 22 -4.98 -11.11 9.69
N GLY A 23 -4.68 -11.24 8.46
CA GLY A 23 -3.37 -11.68 8.05
C GLY A 23 -2.95 -10.96 6.81
N ASP A 24 -2.05 -11.55 6.07
CA ASP A 24 -1.52 -10.88 4.91
C ASP A 24 -2.51 -10.93 3.76
N LEU A 25 -2.47 -9.92 2.95
CA LEU A 25 -3.38 -9.79 1.83
C LEU A 25 -2.58 -9.35 0.62
N ARG A 26 -2.81 -9.97 -0.50
CA ARG A 26 -2.15 -9.56 -1.73
C ARG A 26 -3.20 -9.19 -2.75
N ILE A 27 -3.02 -8.05 -3.39
CA ILE A 27 -3.97 -7.56 -4.36
C ILE A 27 -3.29 -7.45 -5.72
N ASP A 28 -3.69 -8.29 -6.66
CA ASP A 28 -3.19 -8.21 -8.02
C ASP A 28 -4.31 -7.77 -8.95
N GLY A 29 -5.50 -7.61 -8.46
CA GLY A 29 -6.64 -7.14 -9.23
C GLY A 29 -6.99 -5.71 -8.88
N HIS A 30 -8.25 -5.38 -8.92
CA HIS A 30 -8.68 -4.01 -8.69
C HIS A 30 -9.59 -3.99 -7.47
N LEU A 31 -9.31 -3.11 -6.53
CA LEU A 31 -10.12 -2.98 -5.35
C LEU A 31 -10.56 -1.55 -5.19
N ILE A 32 -11.85 -1.32 -5.01
CA ILE A 32 -12.38 -0.01 -4.77
C ILE A 32 -13.10 -0.05 -3.44
N GLY A 33 -12.65 0.72 -2.48
CA GLY A 33 -13.25 0.73 -1.15
C GLY A 33 -12.18 0.83 -0.09
N SER A 34 -12.34 0.10 1.01
CA SER A 34 -11.37 0.19 2.07
C SER A 34 -10.84 -1.18 2.45
N VAL A 35 -9.60 -1.22 2.89
CA VAL A 35 -8.98 -2.45 3.32
C VAL A 35 -8.37 -2.21 4.67
N LYS A 36 -8.61 -3.14 5.60
CA LYS A 36 -8.04 -3.04 6.90
C LYS A 36 -7.43 -4.38 7.20
N SER A 37 -6.18 -4.42 7.54
CA SER A 37 -5.49 -5.65 7.80
C SER A 37 -4.60 -5.51 9.00
N ASN A 38 -4.42 -6.59 9.74
CA ASN A 38 -3.52 -6.57 10.86
C ASN A 38 -2.17 -7.09 10.43
N GLY A 39 -1.93 -7.29 9.19
CA GLY A 39 -0.67 -7.81 8.72
C GLY A 39 -0.14 -6.98 7.58
N LYS A 40 0.42 -7.63 6.58
CA LYS A 40 1.04 -6.92 5.49
C LYS A 40 0.14 -6.97 4.29
N VAL A 41 0.01 -5.87 3.62
CA VAL A 41 -0.76 -5.80 2.38
C VAL A 41 0.22 -5.55 1.25
N VAL A 42 0.14 -6.38 0.20
CA VAL A 42 1.00 -6.24 -0.95
C VAL A 42 0.13 -5.92 -2.16
N ILE A 43 0.46 -4.87 -2.86
CA ILE A 43 -0.24 -4.51 -4.09
C ILE A 43 0.72 -4.90 -5.21
N GLY A 44 0.38 -5.91 -5.97
CA GLY A 44 1.25 -6.38 -7.03
C GLY A 44 1.32 -5.42 -8.21
N GLN A 45 2.17 -5.72 -9.17
CA GLN A 45 2.36 -4.80 -10.28
C GLN A 45 1.09 -4.57 -11.08
N THR A 46 0.21 -5.54 -11.14
CA THR A 46 -1.03 -5.36 -11.85
C THR A 46 -2.15 -4.93 -10.93
N GLY A 47 -1.87 -4.73 -9.66
CA GLY A 47 -2.91 -4.37 -8.72
C GLY A 47 -3.22 -2.90 -8.73
N VAL A 48 -4.47 -2.56 -8.49
CA VAL A 48 -4.89 -1.19 -8.40
C VAL A 48 -5.80 -1.08 -7.21
N MET A 49 -5.58 -0.11 -6.36
CA MET A 49 -6.46 0.09 -5.24
C MET A 49 -6.91 1.52 -5.21
N GLU A 50 -8.20 1.75 -4.99
CA GLU A 50 -8.71 3.07 -4.85
C GLU A 50 -9.49 3.12 -3.55
N GLY A 51 -9.13 3.99 -2.65
CA GLY A 51 -9.82 4.13 -1.38
C GLY A 51 -8.84 4.17 -0.22
N ASP A 52 -9.23 3.61 0.91
CA ASP A 52 -8.44 3.71 2.11
C ASP A 52 -7.78 2.38 2.43
N LEU A 53 -6.52 2.42 2.77
CA LEU A 53 -5.80 1.23 3.15
C LEU A 53 -5.23 1.43 4.54
N THR A 54 -5.52 0.54 5.46
CA THR A 54 -5.00 0.58 6.82
C THR A 54 -4.40 -0.76 7.13
N CYS A 55 -3.14 -0.81 7.48
CA CYS A 55 -2.49 -2.06 7.79
C CYS A 55 -1.24 -1.83 8.60
N LYS A 56 -0.52 -2.87 8.94
CA LYS A 56 0.70 -2.69 9.68
C LYS A 56 1.83 -2.40 8.72
N GLN A 57 1.88 -3.10 7.60
CA GLN A 57 2.91 -2.86 6.63
C GLN A 57 2.29 -2.90 5.25
N ALA A 58 2.78 -2.09 4.36
CA ALA A 58 2.26 -2.08 3.00
C ALA A 58 3.42 -2.11 2.03
N GLU A 59 3.26 -2.89 0.96
CA GLU A 59 4.27 -2.94 -0.05
C GLU A 59 3.55 -2.73 -1.36
N VAL A 60 3.85 -1.68 -2.07
CA VAL A 60 3.10 -1.30 -3.27
C VAL A 60 3.99 -1.42 -4.49
N SER A 61 3.58 -2.23 -5.46
CA SER A 61 4.27 -2.33 -6.73
C SER A 61 3.35 -1.87 -7.86
N GLY A 62 2.11 -1.64 -7.58
CA GLY A 62 1.13 -1.23 -8.58
C GLY A 62 0.65 0.18 -8.35
N ALA A 63 -0.63 0.43 -8.48
CA ALA A 63 -1.18 1.76 -8.37
C ALA A 63 -2.12 1.87 -7.18
N VAL A 64 -2.06 2.97 -6.45
CA VAL A 64 -2.96 3.19 -5.34
C VAL A 64 -3.39 4.64 -5.34
N LYS A 65 -4.70 4.89 -5.13
CA LYS A 65 -5.19 6.22 -5.00
C LYS A 65 -6.02 6.29 -3.75
N GLY A 66 -5.94 7.35 -3.01
CA GLY A 66 -6.74 7.54 -1.81
C GLY A 66 -5.88 7.80 -0.59
N ASN A 67 -6.05 6.99 0.44
CA ASN A 67 -5.30 7.18 1.67
C ASN A 67 -4.64 5.88 2.08
N ILE A 68 -3.43 5.95 2.57
CA ILE A 68 -2.75 4.79 3.09
C ILE A 68 -2.30 5.12 4.50
N THR A 69 -2.63 4.27 5.45
CA THR A 69 -2.20 4.43 6.82
C THR A 69 -1.56 3.14 7.26
N THR A 70 -0.30 3.17 7.64
CA THR A 70 0.36 1.99 8.12
C THR A 70 0.94 2.27 9.49
N GLU A 71 1.03 1.24 10.31
CA GLU A 71 1.57 1.43 11.65
C GLU A 71 3.06 1.26 11.66
N GLU A 72 3.64 0.63 10.71
CA GLU A 72 5.06 0.39 10.69
C GLU A 72 5.74 0.90 9.44
N LEU A 73 5.65 0.20 8.36
CA LEU A 73 6.41 0.54 7.19
C LEU A 73 5.58 0.52 5.93
N THR A 74 5.80 1.49 5.07
CA THR A 74 5.23 1.48 3.74
C THR A 74 6.39 1.45 2.77
N ALA A 75 6.42 0.45 1.87
CA ALA A 75 7.47 0.36 0.87
C ALA A 75 6.85 0.58 -0.50
N LEU A 76 7.38 1.53 -1.23
CA LEU A 76 6.92 1.82 -2.58
C LEU A 76 7.99 1.32 -3.53
N LYS A 77 7.63 0.30 -4.31
CA LYS A 77 8.61 -0.31 -5.18
C LYS A 77 8.78 0.50 -6.44
N SER A 78 9.79 0.18 -7.22
CA SER A 78 10.13 1.00 -8.36
C SER A 78 9.00 1.06 -9.40
N THR A 79 8.09 0.11 -9.42
CA THR A 79 7.01 0.15 -10.38
C THR A 79 5.75 0.77 -9.81
N SER A 80 5.78 1.29 -8.60
CA SER A 80 4.56 1.80 -8.00
C SER A 80 4.20 3.18 -8.49
N LYS A 81 2.89 3.46 -8.52
CA LYS A 81 2.41 4.77 -8.82
C LYS A 81 1.37 5.07 -7.77
N VAL A 82 1.66 5.99 -6.88
CA VAL A 82 0.82 6.24 -5.75
C VAL A 82 0.36 7.67 -5.72
N GLU A 83 -0.95 7.89 -5.61
CA GLU A 83 -1.50 9.21 -5.49
C GLU A 83 -2.32 9.17 -4.22
N VAL A 84 -1.71 9.36 -3.09
CA VAL A 84 -2.40 9.19 -1.82
C VAL A 84 -1.89 10.13 -0.77
N ASP A 85 -2.64 10.22 0.31
CA ASP A 85 -2.17 10.84 1.51
C ASP A 85 -1.68 9.69 2.35
N LEU A 86 -0.41 9.68 2.67
CA LEU A 86 0.22 8.56 3.32
C LEU A 86 0.57 8.90 4.75
N THR A 87 0.22 8.03 5.68
CA THR A 87 0.60 8.19 7.07
C THR A 87 1.30 6.91 7.48
N THR A 88 2.53 6.99 7.89
CA THR A 88 3.30 5.81 8.22
C THR A 88 4.41 6.19 9.18
N LYS A 89 5.00 5.22 9.85
CA LYS A 89 6.11 5.52 10.71
C LYS A 89 7.37 5.48 9.90
N GLN A 90 7.50 4.59 8.93
CA GLN A 90 8.68 4.54 8.13
C GLN A 90 8.29 4.41 6.67
N LEU A 91 9.04 5.00 5.80
CA LEU A 91 8.70 4.98 4.39
C LEU A 91 9.94 4.63 3.61
N LEU A 92 9.83 3.67 2.71
CA LEU A 92 10.90 3.31 1.85
C LEU A 92 10.42 3.52 0.42
N ILE A 93 11.13 4.32 -0.36
CA ILE A 93 10.73 4.56 -1.73
C ILE A 93 11.89 4.15 -2.61
N GLU A 94 11.66 3.25 -3.53
CA GLU A 94 12.71 2.83 -4.43
C GLU A 94 12.80 3.77 -5.61
N VAL A 95 13.94 3.81 -6.25
CA VAL A 95 14.14 4.67 -7.38
C VAL A 95 13.19 4.20 -8.48
N GLY A 96 12.48 5.09 -9.08
CA GLY A 96 11.50 4.77 -10.08
C GLY A 96 10.08 4.85 -9.60
N ALA A 97 9.87 4.78 -8.29
CA ALA A 97 8.53 4.88 -7.76
C ALA A 97 7.99 6.29 -7.96
N GLN A 98 6.70 6.41 -8.17
CA GLN A 98 6.09 7.69 -8.34
C GLN A 98 5.15 7.95 -7.19
N PHE A 99 5.32 9.05 -6.50
CA PHE A 99 4.49 9.37 -5.37
C PHE A 99 3.97 10.78 -5.52
N THR A 100 2.68 10.95 -5.42
CA THR A 100 2.05 12.24 -5.47
C THR A 100 1.11 12.34 -4.28
N GLY A 101 1.12 13.43 -3.59
CA GLY A 101 0.24 13.60 -2.46
C GLY A 101 1.03 14.03 -1.24
N LYS A 102 0.53 13.69 -0.05
CA LYS A 102 1.15 14.10 1.16
C LYS A 102 1.67 12.93 1.91
N CYS A 103 2.75 13.09 2.62
CA CYS A 103 3.28 12.02 3.42
C CYS A 103 3.51 12.52 4.83
N SER A 104 2.90 11.87 5.80
CA SER A 104 3.08 12.23 7.19
C SER A 104 3.74 11.07 7.88
N MET A 105 4.84 11.30 8.56
CA MET A 105 5.51 10.25 9.27
C MET A 105 5.45 10.53 10.72
N GLY A 106 5.14 9.56 11.46
CA GLY A 106 4.98 9.76 12.84
C GLY A 106 6.28 9.96 13.54
N GLN A 107 7.40 9.43 13.07
CA GLN A 107 8.59 9.61 13.74
C GLN A 107 9.49 9.99 12.72
N GLN A 108 10.55 10.42 12.93
CA GLN A 108 11.37 10.86 12.04
C GLN A 108 11.95 9.80 11.37
N SER A 109 11.94 9.62 10.25
CA SER A 109 12.47 8.58 9.67
C SER A 109 13.42 8.91 8.71
N THR A 110 14.30 8.18 8.36
CA THR A 110 15.24 8.50 7.56
C THR A 110 15.01 7.90 6.37
N VAL A 111 14.55 8.39 5.47
CA VAL A 111 14.31 7.84 4.28
C VAL A 111 15.22 8.24 3.29
N ALA A 112 15.66 7.39 2.54
CA ALA A 112 16.49 7.72 1.55
C ALA A 112 15.65 8.10 0.46
N MET A 113 15.32 9.24 0.26
CA MET A 113 14.51 9.60 -0.73
C MET A 113 15.22 9.91 -1.93
N PRO A 114 15.19 9.26 -2.94
CA PRO A 114 15.88 9.43 -4.10
C PRO A 114 15.30 10.62 -4.65
N LYS A 115 15.92 11.52 -5.06
CA LYS A 115 15.46 12.60 -5.57
C LYS A 115 14.19 12.66 -6.15
N GLN A 116 13.26 12.43 -5.68
CA GLN A 116 12.07 12.42 -6.17
C GLN A 116 11.49 13.71 -6.09
N LYS A 117 10.86 14.19 -6.95
CA LYS A 117 10.27 15.31 -6.85
C LYS A 117 9.10 15.19 -6.24
N ILE A 118 8.85 15.40 -5.21
CA ILE A 118 7.69 15.30 -4.61
C ILE A 118 6.89 16.39 -4.84
N GLY A 119 6.04 16.34 -5.31
CA GLY A 119 5.05 17.30 -5.53
C GLY A 119 4.80 18.32 -5.75
#